data_cf34483e471be1bde6f58ed2fa24c098
#
_entry.id   cf34483e471be1bde6f58ed2fa24c098
#
_cell.length_a   1.000
_cell.length_b   1.000
_cell.length_c   1.000
_cell.angle_alpha   90.00
_cell.angle_beta   90.00
_cell.angle_gamma   90.00
#
_symmetry.space_group_name_H-M   'P 1'
#
loop_
_entity.id
_entity.type
_entity.pdbx_description
1 polymer ?
#
loop_
_entity_poly.entity_id
_entity_poly.type
_entity_poly.pdbx_seq_one_letter_code
_entity_poly.pdbx_strand_id
1 'polypeptide(L)'
;MTSSTKVGGFDNATLISRLLFFLVLFGLVGFYLVLSFKGLTSEKGIEQAQIGREIARGNNATTKVIRGAAVWQAKAAEKDIDLNAFHDTYHSPLHPYIIAAVLKAVGGDDFDKFQMNEDKKTVYALDRVISAVAVILFLIAVGINYLLISRIFDVRIAGATAILMILSDLMWKFTQTGLPQMLMLLLFSCALFFIYRTLEASIENRPDIGSLVIAAVFLSLLALSHWLTIWIILGFAVYAAFFFRPKGISGFMVLGVLLIFSGYFLGKNMEWTGNPGGTAFLSLYGGLTQSESVIMRTSDPAEQTYTIVYNLNSFLINTATSMLRQVNELYNNLGSILVAPLFFFALLHPFKRESIAKFRWIVLLMWIMGTLGMAIFGLSDSNLDPNQLHILFSPIMTAYGLAFVSILWARIELPAGGAIMRYGHFAIVILVSAGPLILTIPRETISALTTKDRGKAVWPPYWPDVFSDTLHNATDDNAIIFSDQPWAVAWYADRTSIWLPRKVAEFTELEELAVGNELSVAGIVITPMSFKENIFFSPIPVGYSEEFAPLMLDGPAREVLTRSKTNSQSGMVSAGVLSKQSQKLRPIMNNYPAVSDLFGNRIYFYSKQRLYDR
;
A
#
# COMPACT_ATOMS: atom_id res chain seq x y z
N MET A 1 4.43 63.00 -24.19
CA MET A 1 5.02 61.68 -24.18
C MET A 1 4.03 60.71 -23.58
N THR A 2 3.31 60.01 -24.41
CA THR A 2 2.18 59.15 -24.05
C THR A 2 2.71 57.77 -23.63
N SER A 3 2.60 57.44 -22.36
CA SER A 3 2.84 56.08 -21.86
C SER A 3 1.67 55.19 -22.31
N SER A 4 1.90 54.37 -23.33
CA SER A 4 0.95 53.32 -23.68
C SER A 4 0.99 52.24 -22.62
N THR A 5 0.01 52.17 -21.76
CA THR A 5 -0.33 51.00 -20.94
C THR A 5 -0.63 49.84 -21.87
N LYS A 6 0.33 48.91 -22.00
CA LYS A 6 0.06 47.60 -22.59
C LYS A 6 -0.97 46.90 -21.70
N VAL A 7 -2.23 46.97 -22.10
CA VAL A 7 -3.29 46.07 -21.63
C VAL A 7 -2.80 44.65 -21.94
N GLY A 8 -2.66 43.81 -20.91
CA GLY A 8 -2.09 42.49 -20.99
C GLY A 8 -2.85 41.60 -21.99
N GLY A 9 -2.37 41.51 -23.20
CA GLY A 9 -2.76 40.48 -24.15
C GLY A 9 -2.35 39.14 -23.58
N PHE A 10 -3.31 38.21 -23.41
CA PHE A 10 -3.02 36.82 -23.09
C PHE A 10 -2.01 36.33 -24.16
N ASP A 11 -0.82 35.96 -23.71
CA ASP A 11 0.14 35.34 -24.58
C ASP A 11 -0.42 34.01 -25.07
N ASN A 12 -0.79 33.94 -26.36
CA ASN A 12 -1.42 32.75 -26.97
C ASN A 12 -0.58 31.48 -26.73
N ALA A 13 0.74 31.61 -26.70
CA ALA A 13 1.64 30.48 -26.42
C ALA A 13 1.46 29.97 -25.00
N THR A 14 1.27 30.83 -24.01
CA THR A 14 1.01 30.47 -22.63
C THR A 14 -0.37 29.81 -22.49
N LEU A 15 -1.39 30.29 -23.19
CA LEU A 15 -2.72 29.69 -23.19
C LEU A 15 -2.69 28.29 -23.81
N ILE A 16 -2.06 28.13 -24.97
CA ILE A 16 -1.93 26.84 -25.67
C ILE A 16 -1.18 25.83 -24.79
N SER A 17 -0.08 26.24 -24.15
CA SER A 17 0.68 25.33 -23.26
C SER A 17 -0.12 24.86 -22.05
N ARG A 18 -0.94 25.76 -21.47
CA ARG A 18 -1.86 25.38 -20.37
C ARG A 18 -2.95 24.43 -20.83
N LEU A 19 -3.58 24.70 -21.97
CA LEU A 19 -4.59 23.80 -22.54
C LEU A 19 -4.01 22.41 -22.83
N LEU A 20 -2.83 22.35 -23.44
CA LEU A 20 -2.16 21.07 -23.70
C LEU A 20 -1.84 20.31 -22.41
N PHE A 21 -1.36 21.00 -21.38
CA PHE A 21 -1.10 20.41 -20.07
C PHE A 21 -2.35 19.79 -19.47
N PHE A 22 -3.48 20.53 -19.45
CA PHE A 22 -4.74 20.00 -18.93
C PHE A 22 -5.30 18.86 -19.77
N LEU A 23 -5.15 18.92 -21.11
CA LEU A 23 -5.58 17.85 -22.00
C LEU A 23 -4.79 16.54 -21.70
N VAL A 24 -3.47 16.62 -21.55
CA VAL A 24 -2.65 15.47 -21.16
C VAL A 24 -3.05 14.97 -19.79
N LEU A 25 -3.25 15.85 -18.82
CA LEU A 25 -3.65 15.48 -17.46
C LEU A 25 -5.00 14.77 -17.46
N PHE A 26 -6.03 15.31 -18.13
CA PHE A 26 -7.34 14.66 -18.24
C PHE A 26 -7.27 13.35 -19.01
N GLY A 27 -6.42 13.27 -20.04
CA GLY A 27 -6.15 12.02 -20.76
C GLY A 27 -5.58 10.95 -19.84
N LEU A 28 -4.61 11.30 -18.98
CA LEU A 28 -4.02 10.38 -18.01
C LEU A 28 -5.02 9.96 -16.93
N VAL A 29 -5.79 10.91 -16.38
CA VAL A 29 -6.86 10.58 -15.42
C VAL A 29 -7.86 9.60 -16.04
N GLY A 30 -8.33 9.87 -17.27
CA GLY A 30 -9.23 8.98 -17.98
C GLY A 30 -8.61 7.60 -18.26
N PHE A 31 -7.34 7.57 -18.65
CA PHE A 31 -6.60 6.32 -18.87
C PHE A 31 -6.55 5.48 -17.59
N TYR A 32 -6.09 6.03 -16.47
CA TYR A 32 -5.89 5.27 -15.24
C TYR A 32 -7.18 4.94 -14.49
N LEU A 33 -8.21 5.81 -14.50
CA LEU A 33 -9.47 5.55 -13.79
C LEU A 33 -10.50 4.77 -14.61
N VAL A 34 -10.42 4.82 -15.95
CA VAL A 34 -11.46 4.23 -16.80
C VAL A 34 -10.92 3.09 -17.66
N LEU A 35 -9.82 3.31 -18.38
CA LEU A 35 -9.34 2.36 -19.37
C LEU A 35 -8.49 1.24 -18.75
N SER A 36 -7.52 1.60 -17.92
CA SER A 36 -6.57 0.68 -17.29
C SER A 36 -7.09 0.11 -15.96
N PHE A 37 -8.06 0.77 -15.33
CA PHE A 37 -8.55 0.36 -14.01
C PHE A 37 -9.38 -0.93 -14.07
N LYS A 38 -8.95 -1.92 -13.30
CA LYS A 38 -9.59 -3.25 -13.21
C LYS A 38 -10.02 -3.63 -11.78
N GLY A 39 -9.81 -2.74 -10.80
CA GLY A 39 -10.04 -2.94 -9.37
C GLY A 39 -8.84 -2.50 -8.53
N LEU A 40 -8.99 -2.53 -7.21
CA LEU A 40 -7.89 -2.23 -6.30
C LEU A 40 -6.82 -3.33 -6.37
N THR A 41 -5.55 -2.93 -6.51
CA THR A 41 -4.46 -3.87 -6.80
C THR A 41 -3.66 -4.31 -5.58
N SER A 42 -3.98 -3.82 -4.39
CA SER A 42 -3.30 -4.20 -3.15
C SER A 42 -4.25 -4.81 -2.14
N GLU A 43 -3.87 -5.95 -1.60
CA GLU A 43 -4.57 -6.65 -0.52
C GLU A 43 -4.81 -5.73 0.69
N LYS A 44 -3.77 -5.06 1.16
CA LYS A 44 -3.86 -4.12 2.29
C LYS A 44 -4.64 -2.85 1.96
N GLY A 45 -4.72 -2.49 0.68
CA GLY A 45 -5.61 -1.42 0.21
C GLY A 45 -7.08 -1.83 0.33
N ILE A 46 -7.40 -3.06 -0.05
CA ILE A 46 -8.74 -3.64 0.07
C ILE A 46 -9.13 -3.82 1.55
N GLU A 47 -8.21 -4.27 2.41
CA GLU A 47 -8.46 -4.35 3.85
C GLU A 47 -8.81 -2.99 4.45
N GLN A 48 -8.06 -1.95 4.11
CA GLN A 48 -8.36 -0.59 4.57
C GLN A 48 -9.68 -0.06 4.01
N ALA A 49 -10.03 -0.43 2.77
CA ALA A 49 -11.32 -0.12 2.18
C ALA A 49 -12.48 -0.76 2.95
N GLN A 50 -12.32 -2.03 3.33
CA GLN A 50 -13.30 -2.77 4.13
C GLN A 50 -13.49 -2.13 5.51
N ILE A 51 -12.41 -1.79 6.23
CA ILE A 51 -12.46 -1.08 7.50
C ILE A 51 -13.17 0.28 7.33
N GLY A 52 -12.83 1.01 6.26
CA GLY A 52 -13.50 2.26 5.92
C GLY A 52 -15.02 2.09 5.73
N ARG A 53 -15.47 0.99 5.14
CA ARG A 53 -16.89 0.68 4.99
C ARG A 53 -17.55 0.39 6.35
N GLU A 54 -16.90 -0.36 7.24
CA GLU A 54 -17.43 -0.59 8.58
C GLU A 54 -17.56 0.70 9.39
N ILE A 55 -16.55 1.58 9.32
CA ILE A 55 -16.62 2.91 9.94
C ILE A 55 -17.80 3.73 9.34
N ALA A 56 -18.00 3.68 8.02
CA ALA A 56 -19.11 4.37 7.36
C ALA A 56 -20.49 3.86 7.80
N ARG A 57 -20.60 2.58 8.14
CA ARG A 57 -21.78 1.93 8.73
C ARG A 57 -22.00 2.28 10.20
N GLY A 58 -21.03 2.90 10.88
CA GLY A 58 -21.08 3.23 12.31
C GLY A 58 -20.52 2.16 13.24
N ASN A 59 -19.87 1.13 12.69
CA ASN A 59 -19.31 -0.01 13.45
C ASN A 59 -17.92 0.28 14.05
N ASN A 60 -17.53 1.56 14.18
CA ASN A 60 -16.18 1.95 14.59
C ASN A 60 -15.08 1.38 13.65
N ALA A 61 -13.84 1.31 14.12
CA ALA A 61 -12.72 0.76 13.36
C ALA A 61 -12.66 -0.77 13.52
N THR A 62 -13.73 -1.45 13.14
CA THR A 62 -13.79 -2.92 13.13
C THR A 62 -13.35 -3.48 11.78
N THR A 63 -12.91 -4.73 11.78
CA THR A 63 -12.50 -5.44 10.58
C THR A 63 -13.20 -6.77 10.42
N LYS A 64 -13.59 -7.09 9.21
CA LYS A 64 -14.09 -8.43 8.82
C LYS A 64 -12.95 -9.36 8.37
N VAL A 65 -11.70 -8.86 8.36
CA VAL A 65 -10.51 -9.66 8.08
C VAL A 65 -9.85 -10.05 9.39
N ILE A 66 -10.01 -11.31 9.78
CA ILE A 66 -9.51 -11.82 11.06
C ILE A 66 -8.18 -12.54 10.85
N ARG A 67 -7.15 -12.08 11.56
CA ARG A 67 -5.83 -12.72 11.58
C ARG A 67 -5.68 -13.60 12.82
N GLY A 68 -5.15 -14.81 12.67
CA GLY A 68 -4.87 -15.71 13.80
C GLY A 68 -4.00 -15.04 14.86
N ALA A 69 -2.98 -14.29 14.46
CA ALA A 69 -2.11 -13.56 15.37
C ALA A 69 -2.84 -12.48 16.19
N ALA A 70 -3.83 -11.79 15.60
CA ALA A 70 -4.63 -10.80 16.32
C ALA A 70 -5.55 -11.47 17.36
N VAL A 71 -6.13 -12.62 17.03
CA VAL A 71 -6.92 -13.44 17.98
C VAL A 71 -6.04 -13.90 19.14
N TRP A 72 -4.83 -14.37 18.85
CA TRP A 72 -3.87 -14.75 19.87
C TRP A 72 -3.53 -13.59 20.81
N GLN A 73 -3.24 -12.40 20.27
CA GLN A 73 -2.94 -11.22 21.09
C GLN A 73 -4.13 -10.84 22.00
N ALA A 74 -5.35 -10.84 21.46
CA ALA A 74 -6.55 -10.54 22.22
C ALA A 74 -6.77 -11.55 23.36
N LYS A 75 -6.56 -12.85 23.11
CA LYS A 75 -6.59 -13.89 24.14
C LYS A 75 -5.52 -13.67 25.22
N ALA A 76 -4.29 -13.36 24.80
CA ALA A 76 -3.18 -13.08 25.72
C ALA A 76 -3.41 -11.82 26.57
N ALA A 77 -4.19 -10.87 26.07
CA ALA A 77 -4.62 -9.67 26.79
C ALA A 77 -5.91 -9.86 27.60
N GLU A 78 -6.40 -11.12 27.71
CA GLU A 78 -7.64 -11.48 28.44
C GLU A 78 -8.87 -10.70 27.97
N LYS A 79 -8.97 -10.44 26.66
CA LYS A 79 -10.09 -9.73 26.05
C LYS A 79 -11.15 -10.69 25.56
N ASP A 80 -12.40 -10.28 25.74
CA ASP A 80 -13.54 -10.92 25.08
C ASP A 80 -13.42 -10.71 23.57
N ILE A 81 -13.47 -11.81 22.82
CA ILE A 81 -13.29 -11.78 21.38
C ILE A 81 -14.66 -11.88 20.72
N ASP A 82 -15.12 -10.74 20.22
CA ASP A 82 -16.30 -10.68 19.35
C ASP A 82 -15.85 -10.66 17.89
N LEU A 83 -16.08 -11.77 17.19
CA LEU A 83 -15.71 -11.88 15.77
C LEU A 83 -16.64 -11.08 14.83
N ASN A 84 -17.81 -10.64 15.31
CA ASN A 84 -18.71 -9.76 14.55
C ASN A 84 -18.25 -8.28 14.59
N ALA A 85 -17.58 -7.89 15.68
CA ALA A 85 -17.12 -6.53 15.90
C ALA A 85 -15.62 -6.51 16.26
N PHE A 86 -14.81 -7.29 15.53
CA PHE A 86 -13.40 -7.44 15.83
C PHE A 86 -12.63 -6.14 15.53
N HIS A 87 -11.92 -5.62 16.54
CA HIS A 87 -11.16 -4.37 16.39
C HIS A 87 -9.93 -4.55 15.52
N ASP A 88 -9.74 -3.64 14.55
CA ASP A 88 -8.52 -3.59 13.78
C ASP A 88 -7.40 -2.90 14.59
N THR A 89 -6.35 -3.65 14.88
CA THR A 89 -5.13 -3.17 15.55
C THR A 89 -3.90 -3.28 14.64
N TYR A 90 -4.12 -3.59 13.36
CA TYR A 90 -3.07 -3.76 12.37
C TYR A 90 -2.83 -2.49 11.53
N HIS A 91 -3.90 -1.86 11.04
CA HIS A 91 -3.77 -0.70 10.16
C HIS A 91 -3.71 0.62 10.94
N SER A 92 -3.02 1.58 10.35
CA SER A 92 -3.07 2.97 10.82
C SER A 92 -4.44 3.58 10.52
N PRO A 93 -5.03 4.36 11.42
CA PRO A 93 -6.45 4.69 11.37
C PRO A 93 -6.83 5.77 10.35
N LEU A 94 -5.96 6.72 10.01
CA LEU A 94 -6.36 7.92 9.27
C LEU A 94 -6.91 7.61 7.88
N HIS A 95 -6.26 6.71 7.13
CA HIS A 95 -6.69 6.41 5.76
C HIS A 95 -8.06 5.70 5.72
N PRO A 96 -8.35 4.68 6.55
CA PRO A 96 -9.69 4.12 6.67
C PRO A 96 -10.77 5.17 7.01
N TYR A 97 -10.49 6.13 7.91
CA TYR A 97 -11.44 7.21 8.21
C TYR A 97 -11.71 8.14 7.02
N ILE A 98 -10.70 8.44 6.20
CA ILE A 98 -10.89 9.22 4.97
C ILE A 98 -11.74 8.43 3.97
N ILE A 99 -11.44 7.14 3.79
CA ILE A 99 -12.25 6.26 2.94
C ILE A 99 -13.69 6.24 3.46
N ALA A 100 -13.90 6.08 4.77
CA ALA A 100 -15.22 6.07 5.38
C ALA A 100 -16.04 7.33 5.07
N ALA A 101 -15.42 8.51 5.20
CA ALA A 101 -16.07 9.77 4.91
C ALA A 101 -16.55 9.84 3.44
N VAL A 102 -15.73 9.35 2.52
CA VAL A 102 -16.08 9.32 1.09
C VAL A 102 -17.14 8.26 0.79
N LEU A 103 -17.00 7.06 1.34
CA LEU A 103 -17.98 5.99 1.16
C LEU A 103 -19.36 6.39 1.71
N LYS A 104 -19.39 7.04 2.88
CA LYS A 104 -20.63 7.56 3.45
C LYS A 104 -21.28 8.64 2.57
N ALA A 105 -20.47 9.50 1.96
CA ALA A 105 -20.97 10.52 1.03
C ALA A 105 -21.56 9.93 -0.26
N VAL A 106 -21.00 8.80 -0.76
CA VAL A 106 -21.44 8.15 -2.00
C VAL A 106 -22.53 7.11 -1.76
N GLY A 107 -22.38 6.30 -0.73
CA GLY A 107 -23.21 5.13 -0.42
C GLY A 107 -24.34 5.41 0.56
N GLY A 108 -24.20 6.40 1.43
CA GLY A 108 -25.06 6.55 2.60
C GLY A 108 -24.79 5.40 3.57
N ASP A 109 -25.85 4.75 4.03
CA ASP A 109 -25.77 3.60 4.95
C ASP A 109 -26.01 2.26 4.23
N ASP A 110 -26.48 2.30 2.98
CA ASP A 110 -26.78 1.11 2.16
C ASP A 110 -25.71 0.88 1.10
N PHE A 111 -24.90 -0.14 1.31
CA PHE A 111 -23.85 -0.57 0.38
C PHE A 111 -24.26 -1.75 -0.49
N ASP A 112 -25.40 -2.40 -0.24
CA ASP A 112 -25.87 -3.56 -0.99
C ASP A 112 -26.23 -3.20 -2.43
N LYS A 113 -26.61 -1.94 -2.68
CA LYS A 113 -26.82 -1.40 -4.03
C LYS A 113 -25.59 -1.44 -4.94
N PHE A 114 -24.39 -1.63 -4.39
CA PHE A 114 -23.16 -1.75 -5.15
C PHE A 114 -22.75 -3.19 -5.42
N GLN A 115 -23.51 -4.18 -4.93
CA GLN A 115 -23.25 -5.57 -5.25
C GLN A 115 -23.30 -5.78 -6.77
N MET A 116 -22.40 -6.65 -7.22
CA MET A 116 -22.27 -6.98 -8.65
C MET A 116 -23.12 -8.20 -8.95
N ASN A 117 -23.88 -8.14 -10.02
CA ASN A 117 -24.63 -9.28 -10.54
C ASN A 117 -23.85 -9.94 -11.67
N GLU A 118 -24.06 -11.25 -11.90
CA GLU A 118 -23.39 -12.05 -12.95
C GLU A 118 -23.42 -11.38 -14.33
N ASP A 119 -24.54 -10.75 -14.70
CA ASP A 119 -24.73 -10.10 -15.99
C ASP A 119 -23.94 -8.77 -16.12
N LYS A 120 -23.52 -8.19 -15.03
CA LYS A 120 -22.78 -6.93 -14.98
C LYS A 120 -21.30 -7.17 -14.67
N LYS A 121 -20.59 -7.77 -15.61
CA LYS A 121 -19.13 -7.97 -15.53
C LYS A 121 -18.36 -6.64 -15.59
N THR A 122 -18.60 -5.76 -14.64
CA THR A 122 -17.97 -4.44 -14.53
C THR A 122 -17.07 -4.38 -13.32
N VAL A 123 -16.17 -3.41 -13.31
CA VAL A 123 -15.33 -3.10 -12.15
C VAL A 123 -16.22 -2.71 -10.97
N TYR A 124 -15.91 -3.18 -9.78
CA TYR A 124 -16.63 -2.83 -8.56
C TYR A 124 -16.61 -1.31 -8.35
N ALA A 125 -17.80 -0.72 -8.22
CA ALA A 125 -17.94 0.74 -8.26
C ALA A 125 -17.19 1.44 -7.12
N LEU A 126 -17.20 0.86 -5.92
CA LEU A 126 -16.52 1.42 -4.75
C LEU A 126 -14.99 1.39 -4.89
N ASP A 127 -14.41 0.40 -5.60
CA ASP A 127 -12.99 0.39 -5.92
C ASP A 127 -12.60 1.63 -6.73
N ARG A 128 -13.43 1.99 -7.73
CA ARG A 128 -13.19 3.17 -8.56
C ARG A 128 -13.33 4.47 -7.78
N VAL A 129 -14.25 4.53 -6.84
CA VAL A 129 -14.41 5.69 -5.93
C VAL A 129 -13.13 5.89 -5.10
N ILE A 130 -12.60 4.82 -4.50
CA ILE A 130 -11.38 4.88 -3.69
C ILE A 130 -10.18 5.31 -4.54
N SER A 131 -10.04 4.73 -5.74
CA SER A 131 -9.00 5.14 -6.69
C SER A 131 -9.13 6.61 -7.11
N ALA A 132 -10.35 7.11 -7.34
CA ALA A 132 -10.57 8.52 -7.67
C ALA A 132 -10.14 9.46 -6.53
N VAL A 133 -10.38 9.08 -5.27
CA VAL A 133 -9.88 9.84 -4.10
C VAL A 133 -8.35 9.88 -4.10
N ALA A 134 -7.70 8.74 -4.33
CA ALA A 134 -6.24 8.68 -4.41
C ALA A 134 -5.68 9.57 -5.55
N VAL A 135 -6.35 9.63 -6.71
CA VAL A 135 -5.99 10.55 -7.81
C VAL A 135 -6.12 12.01 -7.37
N ILE A 136 -7.20 12.39 -6.69
CA ILE A 136 -7.39 13.77 -6.20
C ILE A 136 -6.28 14.13 -5.22
N LEU A 137 -5.97 13.26 -4.26
CA LEU A 137 -4.88 13.47 -3.29
C LEU A 137 -3.52 13.60 -3.99
N PHE A 138 -3.26 12.77 -5.01
CA PHE A 138 -2.06 12.86 -5.84
C PHE A 138 -1.95 14.23 -6.55
N LEU A 139 -3.01 14.70 -7.19
CA LEU A 139 -3.01 15.99 -7.89
C LEU A 139 -2.81 17.17 -6.92
N ILE A 140 -3.40 17.12 -5.74
CA ILE A 140 -3.15 18.13 -4.69
C ILE A 140 -1.69 18.06 -4.25
N ALA A 141 -1.13 16.86 -4.07
CA ALA A 141 0.29 16.68 -3.71
C ALA A 141 1.22 17.27 -4.78
N VAL A 142 0.91 17.10 -6.07
CA VAL A 142 1.66 17.76 -7.17
C VAL A 142 1.64 19.28 -7.00
N GLY A 143 0.48 19.88 -6.70
CA GLY A 143 0.35 21.30 -6.44
C GLY A 143 1.17 21.79 -5.24
N ILE A 144 1.11 21.08 -4.12
CA ILE A 144 1.91 21.41 -2.91
C ILE A 144 3.41 21.29 -3.19
N ASN A 145 3.85 20.24 -3.90
CA ASN A 145 5.25 20.09 -4.29
C ASN A 145 5.70 21.23 -5.24
N TYR A 146 4.85 21.64 -6.17
CA TYR A 146 5.15 22.80 -7.01
C TYR A 146 5.40 24.06 -6.16
N LEU A 147 4.56 24.34 -5.17
CA LEU A 147 4.72 25.48 -4.25
C LEU A 147 6.00 25.36 -3.40
N LEU A 148 6.25 24.19 -2.84
CA LEU A 148 7.46 23.92 -2.07
C LEU A 148 8.72 24.14 -2.89
N ILE A 149 8.80 23.50 -4.06
CA ILE A 149 10.00 23.50 -4.90
C ILE A 149 10.25 24.87 -5.52
N SER A 150 9.18 25.62 -5.87
CA SER A 150 9.33 27.00 -6.34
C SER A 150 9.90 27.94 -5.27
N ARG A 151 9.65 27.66 -4.00
CA ARG A 151 10.23 28.40 -2.86
C ARG A 151 11.69 28.02 -2.61
N ILE A 152 12.02 26.72 -2.72
CA ILE A 152 13.38 26.21 -2.50
C ILE A 152 14.31 26.64 -3.62
N PHE A 153 13.93 26.42 -4.87
CA PHE A 153 14.73 26.66 -6.08
C PHE A 153 14.14 27.80 -6.92
N ASP A 154 13.41 27.42 -7.98
CA ASP A 154 12.73 28.34 -8.88
C ASP A 154 11.51 27.69 -9.55
N VAL A 155 10.71 28.49 -10.25
CA VAL A 155 9.50 28.07 -10.98
C VAL A 155 9.78 27.04 -12.08
N ARG A 156 10.98 27.05 -12.69
CA ARG A 156 11.32 26.13 -13.79
C ARG A 156 11.57 24.72 -13.24
N ILE A 157 12.36 24.62 -12.17
CA ILE A 157 12.61 23.34 -11.48
C ILE A 157 11.30 22.80 -10.90
N ALA A 158 10.47 23.68 -10.31
CA ALA A 158 9.16 23.30 -9.79
C ALA A 158 8.23 22.76 -10.89
N GLY A 159 8.16 23.45 -12.02
CA GLY A 159 7.36 23.03 -13.17
C GLY A 159 7.84 21.69 -13.75
N ALA A 160 9.15 21.54 -13.95
CA ALA A 160 9.72 20.28 -14.45
C ALA A 160 9.46 19.12 -13.47
N THR A 161 9.60 19.34 -12.15
CA THR A 161 9.30 18.33 -11.14
C THR A 161 7.82 17.94 -11.18
N ALA A 162 6.90 18.90 -11.27
CA ALA A 162 5.47 18.61 -11.36
C ALA A 162 5.13 17.78 -12.60
N ILE A 163 5.73 18.10 -13.75
CA ILE A 163 5.57 17.32 -14.99
C ILE A 163 6.11 15.90 -14.79
N LEU A 164 7.29 15.75 -14.17
CA LEU A 164 7.90 14.44 -13.92
C LEU A 164 7.03 13.58 -12.95
N MET A 165 6.42 14.19 -11.94
CA MET A 165 5.46 13.50 -11.08
C MET A 165 4.26 12.99 -11.88
N ILE A 166 3.65 13.83 -12.74
CA ILE A 166 2.50 13.47 -13.57
C ILE A 166 2.85 12.41 -14.61
N LEU A 167 4.08 12.38 -15.10
CA LEU A 167 4.55 11.38 -16.07
C LEU A 167 5.13 10.12 -15.42
N SER A 168 5.15 10.01 -14.10
CA SER A 168 5.60 8.82 -13.39
C SER A 168 4.50 7.75 -13.36
N ASP A 169 4.66 6.67 -14.11
CA ASP A 169 3.75 5.51 -14.14
C ASP A 169 3.54 4.90 -12.75
N LEU A 170 4.60 4.84 -11.92
CA LEU A 170 4.51 4.30 -10.55
C LEU A 170 3.56 5.12 -9.67
N MET A 171 3.57 6.45 -9.76
CA MET A 171 2.66 7.30 -8.97
C MET A 171 1.20 7.05 -9.34
N TRP A 172 0.91 6.90 -10.64
CA TRP A 172 -0.44 6.52 -11.09
C TRP A 172 -0.84 5.12 -10.65
N LYS A 173 0.07 4.15 -10.72
CA LYS A 173 -0.21 2.79 -10.24
C LYS A 173 -0.55 2.79 -8.75
N PHE A 174 0.11 3.58 -7.92
CA PHE A 174 -0.28 3.73 -6.51
C PHE A 174 -1.70 4.29 -6.33
N THR A 175 -2.22 5.11 -7.25
CA THR A 175 -3.62 5.55 -7.16
C THR A 175 -4.63 4.42 -7.34
N GLN A 176 -4.23 3.29 -7.95
CA GLN A 176 -5.08 2.13 -8.18
C GLN A 176 -4.98 1.07 -7.08
N THR A 177 -4.11 1.25 -6.09
CA THR A 177 -3.85 0.23 -5.06
C THR A 177 -4.86 0.22 -3.92
N GLY A 178 -5.53 1.34 -3.64
CA GLY A 178 -6.28 1.55 -2.41
C GLY A 178 -5.41 1.82 -1.17
N LEU A 179 -4.09 1.90 -1.34
CA LEU A 179 -3.12 2.17 -0.27
C LEU A 179 -3.03 3.67 0.06
N PRO A 180 -2.52 4.03 1.25
CA PRO A 180 -2.43 5.42 1.71
C PRO A 180 -1.31 6.25 1.06
N GLN A 181 -0.51 5.72 0.12
CA GLN A 181 0.68 6.38 -0.41
C GLN A 181 0.41 7.78 -0.97
N MET A 182 -0.72 8.02 -1.63
CA MET A 182 -1.04 9.35 -2.16
C MET A 182 -1.44 10.34 -1.05
N LEU A 183 -2.12 9.87 -0.02
CA LEU A 183 -2.36 10.65 1.19
C LEU A 183 -1.04 10.97 1.91
N MET A 184 -0.19 9.96 2.07
CA MET A 184 1.12 10.14 2.70
C MET A 184 2.00 11.11 1.91
N LEU A 185 2.01 11.04 0.59
CA LEU A 185 2.74 11.96 -0.28
C LEU A 185 2.28 13.42 -0.06
N LEU A 186 0.96 13.64 0.03
CA LEU A 186 0.39 14.95 0.32
C LEU A 186 0.82 15.47 1.70
N LEU A 187 0.63 14.66 2.75
CA LEU A 187 0.95 15.04 4.13
C LEU A 187 2.44 15.30 4.31
N PHE A 188 3.29 14.45 3.72
CA PHE A 188 4.74 14.62 3.75
C PHE A 188 5.18 15.90 3.02
N SER A 189 4.58 16.20 1.86
CA SER A 189 4.87 17.43 1.12
C SER A 189 4.47 18.68 1.92
N CYS A 190 3.32 18.66 2.59
CA CYS A 190 2.91 19.72 3.51
C CYS A 190 3.89 19.85 4.68
N ALA A 191 4.30 18.75 5.28
CA ALA A 191 5.30 18.75 6.35
C ALA A 191 6.61 19.37 5.88
N LEU A 192 7.14 18.96 4.72
CA LEU A 192 8.38 19.52 4.15
C LEU A 192 8.26 21.02 3.87
N PHE A 193 7.10 21.50 3.45
CA PHE A 193 6.86 22.93 3.24
C PHE A 193 7.05 23.74 4.54
N PHE A 194 6.48 23.29 5.64
CA PHE A 194 6.61 23.96 6.93
C PHE A 194 7.97 23.72 7.58
N ILE A 195 8.59 22.56 7.38
CA ILE A 195 9.98 22.28 7.79
C ILE A 195 10.93 23.26 7.10
N TYR A 196 10.79 23.47 5.79
CA TYR A 196 11.63 24.41 5.05
C TYR A 196 11.44 25.85 5.55
N ARG A 197 10.20 26.25 5.84
CA ARG A 197 9.89 27.55 6.41
C ARG A 197 10.53 27.74 7.80
N THR A 198 10.45 26.73 8.67
CA THR A 198 11.12 26.73 9.97
C THR A 198 12.63 26.85 9.80
N LEU A 199 13.21 26.16 8.81
CA LEU A 199 14.64 26.23 8.52
C LEU A 199 15.06 27.64 8.07
N GLU A 200 14.33 28.29 7.17
CA GLU A 200 14.60 29.67 6.74
C GLU A 200 14.61 30.63 7.93
N ALA A 201 13.57 30.57 8.76
CA ALA A 201 13.47 31.39 9.97
C ALA A 201 14.61 31.11 10.96
N SER A 202 15.02 29.85 11.12
CA SER A 202 16.14 29.46 11.99
C SER A 202 17.49 30.03 11.51
N ILE A 203 17.70 30.11 10.19
CA ILE A 203 18.89 30.72 9.59
C ILE A 203 18.92 32.23 9.86
N GLU A 204 17.75 32.88 9.81
CA GLU A 204 17.59 34.29 10.13
C GLU A 204 17.62 34.57 11.66
N ASN A 205 17.94 33.58 12.50
CA ASN A 205 17.89 33.65 13.95
C ASN A 205 16.51 34.02 14.54
N ARG A 206 15.44 33.77 13.83
CA ARG A 206 14.05 33.94 14.28
C ARG A 206 13.42 32.55 14.45
N PRO A 207 13.17 32.07 15.68
CA PRO A 207 12.51 30.79 15.89
C PRO A 207 11.05 30.88 15.42
N ASP A 208 10.67 30.11 14.40
CA ASP A 208 9.29 29.95 13.96
C ASP A 208 8.70 28.65 14.53
N ILE A 209 8.32 28.72 15.80
CA ILE A 209 7.71 27.60 16.53
C ILE A 209 6.36 27.21 15.89
N GLY A 210 5.61 28.20 15.38
CA GLY A 210 4.31 27.94 14.73
C GLY A 210 4.47 27.01 13.53
N SER A 211 5.40 27.31 12.61
CA SER A 211 5.68 26.44 11.47
C SER A 211 6.19 25.06 11.89
N LEU A 212 7.01 24.98 12.95
CA LEU A 212 7.49 23.70 13.48
C LEU A 212 6.34 22.83 14.01
N VAL A 213 5.41 23.44 14.77
CA VAL A 213 4.22 22.72 15.28
C VAL A 213 3.33 22.25 14.13
N ILE A 214 3.08 23.09 13.12
CA ILE A 214 2.29 22.70 11.96
C ILE A 214 2.97 21.56 11.20
N ALA A 215 4.30 21.60 11.03
CA ALA A 215 5.05 20.50 10.44
C ALA A 215 4.89 19.21 11.26
N ALA A 216 4.99 19.30 12.60
CA ALA A 216 4.79 18.17 13.49
C ALA A 216 3.37 17.60 13.43
N VAL A 217 2.33 18.44 13.24
CA VAL A 217 0.95 17.98 13.03
C VAL A 217 0.85 17.18 11.72
N PHE A 218 1.39 17.69 10.61
CA PHE A 218 1.37 16.93 9.34
C PHE A 218 2.16 15.62 9.43
N LEU A 219 3.29 15.61 10.13
CA LEU A 219 4.05 14.39 10.40
C LEU A 219 3.27 13.42 11.30
N SER A 220 2.52 13.89 12.28
CA SER A 220 1.68 13.07 13.13
C SER A 220 0.51 12.44 12.33
N LEU A 221 -0.13 13.21 11.45
CA LEU A 221 -1.13 12.69 10.52
C LEU A 221 -0.51 11.68 9.54
N LEU A 222 0.74 11.89 9.14
CA LEU A 222 1.49 10.93 8.32
C LEU A 222 1.68 9.60 9.08
N ALA A 223 2.04 9.62 10.37
CA ALA A 223 2.15 8.41 11.20
C ALA A 223 0.81 7.70 11.36
N LEU A 224 -0.28 8.45 11.51
CA LEU A 224 -1.64 7.90 11.55
C LEU A 224 -2.12 7.37 10.19
N SER A 225 -1.43 7.67 9.09
CA SER A 225 -1.69 7.07 7.77
C SER A 225 -0.95 5.75 7.57
N HIS A 226 0.26 5.63 8.12
CA HIS A 226 1.07 4.41 8.09
C HIS A 226 2.15 4.43 9.20
N TRP A 227 2.09 3.47 10.13
CA TRP A 227 2.96 3.42 11.31
C TRP A 227 4.45 3.46 10.99
N LEU A 228 4.86 2.86 9.87
CA LEU A 228 6.26 2.82 9.45
C LEU A 228 6.88 4.22 9.25
N THR A 229 6.06 5.24 8.97
CA THR A 229 6.53 6.62 8.80
C THR A 229 7.04 7.26 10.09
N ILE A 230 6.81 6.63 11.25
CA ILE A 230 7.43 7.04 12.53
C ILE A 230 8.95 7.11 12.40
N TRP A 231 9.58 6.23 11.64
CA TRP A 231 11.01 6.27 11.39
C TRP A 231 11.44 7.57 10.69
N ILE A 232 10.68 8.04 9.72
CA ILE A 232 10.90 9.34 9.05
C ILE A 232 10.81 10.48 10.06
N ILE A 233 9.81 10.42 10.96
CA ILE A 233 9.60 11.44 12.00
C ILE A 233 10.73 11.45 13.01
N LEU A 234 11.23 10.29 13.42
CA LEU A 234 12.40 10.18 14.29
C LEU A 234 13.63 10.83 13.65
N GLY A 235 13.86 10.61 12.34
CA GLY A 235 14.92 11.29 11.60
C GLY A 235 14.79 12.81 11.66
N PHE A 236 13.58 13.34 11.48
CA PHE A 236 13.33 14.77 11.60
C PHE A 236 13.50 15.28 13.04
N ALA A 237 12.97 14.57 14.04
CA ALA A 237 13.06 14.95 15.44
C ALA A 237 14.52 15.04 15.92
N VAL A 238 15.36 14.09 15.49
CA VAL A 238 16.82 14.14 15.75
C VAL A 238 17.42 15.41 15.13
N TYR A 239 17.14 15.70 13.84
CA TYR A 239 17.65 16.92 13.23
C TYR A 239 17.15 18.18 13.96
N ALA A 240 15.86 18.25 14.28
CA ALA A 240 15.26 19.39 14.97
C ALA A 240 15.88 19.61 16.35
N ALA A 241 16.18 18.55 17.11
CA ALA A 241 16.79 18.65 18.42
C ALA A 241 18.20 19.29 18.37
N PHE A 242 18.99 19.00 17.36
CA PHE A 242 20.36 19.50 17.25
C PHE A 242 20.46 20.86 16.56
N PHE A 243 19.64 21.14 15.58
CA PHE A 243 19.84 22.28 14.67
C PHE A 243 18.76 23.36 14.76
N PHE A 244 17.56 23.08 15.27
CA PHE A 244 16.53 24.10 15.44
C PHE A 244 16.57 24.70 16.86
N ARG A 245 16.15 25.95 16.97
CA ARG A 245 16.04 26.64 18.28
C ARG A 245 14.59 26.62 18.77
N PRO A 246 14.38 26.38 20.06
CA PRO A 246 15.36 26.07 21.11
C PRO A 246 15.92 24.65 20.98
N LYS A 247 17.25 24.52 21.06
CA LYS A 247 17.93 23.22 20.90
C LYS A 247 17.46 22.20 21.94
N GLY A 248 17.33 20.96 21.53
CA GLY A 248 16.74 19.87 22.31
C GLY A 248 15.22 19.95 22.35
N ILE A 249 14.65 21.05 22.82
CA ILE A 249 13.19 21.23 22.97
C ILE A 249 12.47 21.07 21.66
N SER A 250 13.02 21.55 20.53
CA SER A 250 12.40 21.41 19.20
C SER A 250 12.14 19.95 18.80
N GLY A 251 13.07 19.04 19.10
CA GLY A 251 12.89 17.62 18.86
C GLY A 251 11.81 17.01 19.77
N PHE A 252 11.84 17.35 21.07
CA PHE A 252 10.81 16.91 22.01
C PHE A 252 9.42 17.47 21.66
N MET A 253 9.31 18.69 21.13
CA MET A 253 8.05 19.23 20.63
C MET A 253 7.47 18.38 19.49
N VAL A 254 8.30 17.98 18.53
CA VAL A 254 7.86 17.11 17.43
C VAL A 254 7.32 15.78 17.97
N LEU A 255 8.06 15.15 18.89
CA LEU A 255 7.64 13.88 19.49
C LEU A 255 6.42 14.06 20.41
N GLY A 256 6.31 15.18 21.13
CA GLY A 256 5.16 15.50 21.97
C GLY A 256 3.86 15.66 21.13
N VAL A 257 3.94 16.37 20.00
CA VAL A 257 2.80 16.49 19.08
C VAL A 257 2.43 15.13 18.51
N LEU A 258 3.42 14.32 18.10
CA LEU A 258 3.17 12.95 17.63
C LEU A 258 2.43 12.13 18.70
N LEU A 259 2.87 12.19 19.96
CA LEU A 259 2.24 11.45 21.06
C LEU A 259 0.81 11.93 21.35
N ILE A 260 0.55 13.23 21.26
CA ILE A 260 -0.82 13.79 21.41
C ILE A 260 -1.77 13.21 20.35
N PHE A 261 -1.35 13.15 19.08
CA PHE A 261 -2.18 12.66 17.99
C PHE A 261 -2.31 11.14 17.98
N SER A 262 -1.23 10.41 18.27
CA SER A 262 -1.20 8.94 18.21
C SER A 262 -1.59 8.28 19.53
N GLY A 263 -1.52 8.99 20.65
CA GLY A 263 -1.66 8.42 22.00
C GLY A 263 -2.96 7.67 22.24
N TYR A 264 -4.06 8.19 21.72
CA TYR A 264 -5.36 7.49 21.80
C TYR A 264 -5.32 6.12 21.12
N PHE A 265 -4.77 6.05 19.90
CA PHE A 265 -4.70 4.80 19.14
C PHE A 265 -3.67 3.83 19.72
N LEU A 266 -2.54 4.34 20.20
CA LEU A 266 -1.56 3.52 20.92
C LEU A 266 -2.16 2.94 22.21
N GLY A 267 -2.96 3.74 22.94
CA GLY A 267 -3.68 3.30 24.13
C GLY A 267 -4.72 2.21 23.80
N LYS A 268 -5.47 2.39 22.73
CA LYS A 268 -6.43 1.36 22.25
C LYS A 268 -5.72 0.08 21.82
N ASN A 269 -4.65 0.17 21.08
CA ASN A 269 -3.84 -1.00 20.73
C ASN A 269 -3.32 -1.72 21.97
N MET A 270 -2.79 -0.96 22.96
CA MET A 270 -2.33 -1.52 24.22
C MET A 270 -3.44 -2.22 24.98
N GLU A 271 -4.64 -1.65 24.97
CA GLU A 271 -5.83 -2.26 25.59
C GLU A 271 -6.17 -3.60 24.93
N TRP A 272 -6.21 -3.68 23.59
CA TRP A 272 -6.67 -4.87 22.87
C TRP A 272 -5.62 -5.94 22.66
N THR A 273 -4.34 -5.59 22.62
CA THR A 273 -3.26 -6.52 22.24
C THR A 273 -2.16 -6.66 23.28
N GLY A 274 -2.21 -5.87 24.36
CA GLY A 274 -1.11 -5.77 25.31
C GLY A 274 0.15 -5.07 24.75
N ASN A 275 0.06 -4.52 23.52
CA ASN A 275 1.18 -3.86 22.83
C ASN A 275 0.71 -2.56 22.18
N PRO A 276 1.35 -1.40 22.45
CA PRO A 276 0.95 -0.12 21.84
C PRO A 276 1.07 -0.12 20.30
N GLY A 277 1.97 -0.92 19.72
CA GLY A 277 2.09 -1.09 18.28
C GLY A 277 1.01 -2.00 17.67
N GLY A 278 0.15 -2.61 18.49
CA GLY A 278 -0.91 -3.50 18.04
C GLY A 278 -0.39 -4.74 17.32
N THR A 279 -1.23 -5.34 16.50
CA THR A 279 -0.87 -6.48 15.65
C THR A 279 0.16 -6.09 14.59
N ALA A 280 0.17 -4.83 14.15
CA ALA A 280 1.17 -4.34 13.19
C ALA A 280 2.61 -4.50 13.68
N PHE A 281 2.85 -4.44 15.00
CA PHE A 281 4.20 -4.64 15.55
C PHE A 281 4.75 -6.05 15.30
N LEU A 282 3.88 -7.05 15.13
CA LEU A 282 4.30 -8.39 14.76
C LEU A 282 4.90 -8.46 13.34
N SER A 283 4.64 -7.48 12.49
CA SER A 283 5.31 -7.37 11.17
C SER A 283 6.81 -7.19 11.28
N LEU A 284 7.33 -6.72 12.42
CA LEU A 284 8.76 -6.71 12.72
C LEU A 284 9.37 -8.11 12.53
N TYR A 285 8.65 -9.14 12.94
CA TYR A 285 9.09 -10.53 12.78
C TYR A 285 9.07 -10.99 11.31
N GLY A 286 8.18 -10.43 10.49
CA GLY A 286 8.13 -10.68 9.05
C GLY A 286 9.39 -10.25 8.31
N GLY A 287 9.97 -9.09 8.67
CA GLY A 287 11.27 -8.64 8.16
C GLY A 287 12.42 -9.58 8.53
N LEU A 288 12.26 -10.35 9.62
CA LEU A 288 13.27 -11.29 10.10
C LEU A 288 13.13 -12.71 9.52
N THR A 289 11.91 -13.16 9.24
CA THR A 289 11.60 -14.57 9.01
C THR A 289 11.23 -14.93 7.58
N GLN A 290 10.99 -14.01 6.68
CA GLN A 290 10.71 -14.21 5.25
C GLN A 290 9.33 -13.75 4.75
N SER A 291 8.25 -13.83 5.52
CA SER A 291 6.92 -13.46 5.05
C SER A 291 6.01 -13.10 6.21
N GLU A 292 5.39 -11.94 6.10
CA GLU A 292 4.39 -11.48 7.05
C GLU A 292 3.19 -12.46 7.18
N SER A 293 2.81 -13.09 6.07
CA SER A 293 1.72 -14.07 6.04
C SER A 293 1.96 -15.25 6.99
N VAL A 294 3.21 -15.65 7.17
CA VAL A 294 3.58 -16.75 8.09
C VAL A 294 3.20 -16.41 9.53
N ILE A 295 3.45 -15.17 9.96
CA ILE A 295 3.21 -14.72 11.32
C ILE A 295 1.74 -14.40 11.55
N MET A 296 1.14 -13.71 10.60
CA MET A 296 -0.25 -13.23 10.75
C MET A 296 -1.28 -14.35 10.70
N ARG A 297 -0.93 -15.51 10.13
CA ARG A 297 -1.80 -16.68 10.02
C ARG A 297 -1.70 -17.64 11.21
N THR A 298 -0.71 -17.49 12.07
CA THR A 298 -0.55 -18.38 13.24
C THR A 298 -1.31 -17.84 14.46
N SER A 299 -1.90 -18.75 15.23
CA SER A 299 -2.51 -18.42 16.51
C SER A 299 -1.52 -18.49 17.69
N ASP A 300 -0.27 -18.84 17.45
CA ASP A 300 0.80 -18.80 18.46
C ASP A 300 2.12 -18.24 17.86
N PRO A 301 2.25 -16.90 17.79
CA PRO A 301 3.50 -16.26 17.37
C PRO A 301 4.65 -16.45 18.36
N ALA A 302 4.42 -16.90 19.58
CA ALA A 302 5.45 -17.01 20.61
C ALA A 302 6.53 -18.02 20.23
N GLU A 303 6.17 -19.10 19.52
CA GLU A 303 7.11 -20.10 19.00
C GLU A 303 8.14 -19.47 18.03
N GLN A 304 7.78 -18.34 17.39
CA GLN A 304 8.65 -17.61 16.46
C GLN A 304 9.47 -16.51 17.16
N THR A 305 9.00 -15.99 18.29
CA THR A 305 9.68 -14.94 19.07
C THR A 305 11.05 -15.41 19.56
N TYR A 306 11.16 -16.68 19.92
CA TYR A 306 12.43 -17.28 20.33
C TYR A 306 13.50 -17.22 19.25
N THR A 307 13.11 -17.29 17.98
CA THR A 307 14.05 -17.26 16.85
C THR A 307 14.77 -15.93 16.70
N ILE A 308 14.14 -14.81 17.10
CA ILE A 308 14.71 -13.46 16.99
C ILE A 308 15.83 -13.22 17.99
N VAL A 309 15.58 -13.58 19.24
CA VAL A 309 16.55 -13.37 20.34
C VAL A 309 17.82 -14.18 20.11
N TYR A 310 17.68 -15.36 19.49
CA TYR A 310 18.81 -16.27 19.21
C TYR A 310 19.55 -15.97 17.90
N ASN A 311 19.03 -15.09 17.01
CA ASN A 311 19.60 -14.85 15.67
C ASN A 311 19.88 -13.36 15.38
N LEU A 312 20.45 -12.64 16.33
CA LEU A 312 20.84 -11.21 16.13
C LEU A 312 21.71 -11.04 14.88
N ASN A 313 22.61 -11.98 14.59
CA ASN A 313 23.44 -11.96 13.38
C ASN A 313 22.58 -12.00 12.11
N SER A 314 21.61 -12.89 12.05
CA SER A 314 20.69 -13.00 10.89
C SER A 314 19.86 -11.72 10.73
N PHE A 315 19.40 -11.12 11.84
CA PHE A 315 18.70 -9.85 11.84
C PHE A 315 19.55 -8.73 11.23
N LEU A 316 20.78 -8.57 11.69
CA LEU A 316 21.69 -7.54 11.17
C LEU A 316 22.03 -7.76 9.70
N ILE A 317 22.30 -9.00 9.30
CA ILE A 317 22.59 -9.36 7.91
C ILE A 317 21.37 -9.09 7.02
N ASN A 318 20.18 -9.53 7.42
CA ASN A 318 18.95 -9.31 6.66
C ASN A 318 18.62 -7.82 6.54
N THR A 319 18.75 -7.05 7.62
CA THR A 319 18.54 -5.60 7.60
C THR A 319 19.53 -4.92 6.65
N ALA A 320 20.83 -5.25 6.74
CA ALA A 320 21.84 -4.68 5.85
C ALA A 320 21.61 -5.06 4.39
N THR A 321 21.27 -6.32 4.11
CA THR A 321 20.95 -6.81 2.75
C THR A 321 19.71 -6.10 2.20
N SER A 322 18.66 -5.93 3.02
CA SER A 322 17.45 -5.20 2.64
C SER A 322 17.75 -3.73 2.33
N MET A 323 18.58 -3.06 3.13
CA MET A 323 19.01 -1.69 2.85
C MET A 323 19.77 -1.59 1.53
N LEU A 324 20.71 -2.51 1.26
CA LEU A 324 21.47 -2.54 0.00
C LEU A 324 20.54 -2.78 -1.20
N ARG A 325 19.57 -3.69 -1.08
CA ARG A 325 18.58 -3.93 -2.13
C ARG A 325 17.76 -2.67 -2.42
N GLN A 326 17.28 -1.96 -1.39
CA GLN A 326 16.55 -0.71 -1.56
C GLN A 326 17.37 0.35 -2.29
N VAL A 327 18.68 0.43 -2.03
CA VAL A 327 19.58 1.36 -2.75
C VAL A 327 19.75 0.94 -4.20
N ASN A 328 19.90 -0.35 -4.49
CA ASN A 328 20.01 -0.86 -5.86
C ASN A 328 18.73 -0.62 -6.68
N GLU A 329 17.58 -0.71 -6.06
CA GLU A 329 16.27 -0.49 -6.69
C GLU A 329 15.78 0.96 -6.62
N LEU A 330 16.62 1.87 -6.11
CA LEU A 330 16.24 3.25 -5.80
C LEU A 330 15.64 3.99 -7.00
N TYR A 331 16.17 3.78 -8.20
CA TYR A 331 15.65 4.39 -9.43
C TYR A 331 14.17 4.02 -9.65
N ASN A 332 13.84 2.73 -9.53
CA ASN A 332 12.47 2.24 -9.69
C ASN A 332 11.56 2.74 -8.55
N ASN A 333 12.05 2.67 -7.33
CA ASN A 333 11.32 3.06 -6.12
C ASN A 333 11.04 4.57 -6.04
N LEU A 334 11.85 5.40 -6.71
CA LEU A 334 11.62 6.84 -6.85
C LEU A 334 10.75 7.19 -8.08
N GLY A 335 10.01 6.23 -8.64
CA GLY A 335 9.08 6.46 -9.74
C GLY A 335 9.71 6.44 -11.13
N SER A 336 10.88 5.82 -11.27
CA SER A 336 11.67 5.76 -12.51
C SER A 336 12.03 7.14 -13.08
N ILE A 337 12.15 8.14 -12.20
CA ILE A 337 12.55 9.50 -12.57
C ILE A 337 14.08 9.57 -12.59
N LEU A 338 14.65 9.73 -13.78
CA LEU A 338 16.09 9.64 -14.04
C LEU A 338 16.95 10.49 -13.09
N VAL A 339 16.49 11.69 -12.76
CA VAL A 339 17.27 12.64 -11.97
C VAL A 339 17.06 12.51 -10.46
N ALA A 340 16.07 11.75 -10.00
CA ALA A 340 15.79 11.61 -8.57
C ALA A 340 16.99 11.01 -7.80
N PRO A 341 17.67 9.94 -8.25
CA PRO A 341 18.87 9.43 -7.60
C PRO A 341 20.06 10.39 -7.61
N LEU A 342 20.08 11.37 -8.53
CA LEU A 342 21.14 12.38 -8.56
C LEU A 342 21.12 13.32 -7.34
N PHE A 343 20.08 13.24 -6.50
CA PHE A 343 20.06 13.87 -5.18
C PHE A 343 21.33 13.55 -4.38
N PHE A 344 21.81 12.31 -4.42
CA PHE A 344 23.00 11.90 -3.67
C PHE A 344 24.28 12.56 -4.20
N PHE A 345 24.38 12.81 -5.49
CA PHE A 345 25.47 13.63 -6.06
C PHE A 345 25.32 15.11 -5.71
N ALA A 346 24.08 15.61 -5.64
CA ALA A 346 23.80 16.97 -5.23
C ALA A 346 24.20 17.24 -3.76
N LEU A 347 24.32 16.20 -2.90
CA LEU A 347 24.84 16.33 -1.54
C LEU A 347 26.31 16.85 -1.52
N LEU A 348 27.08 16.54 -2.54
CA LEU A 348 28.48 16.96 -2.64
C LEU A 348 28.62 18.40 -3.20
N HIS A 349 27.55 18.96 -3.79
CA HIS A 349 27.61 20.27 -4.40
C HIS A 349 27.47 21.40 -3.36
N PRO A 350 28.36 22.41 -3.33
CA PRO A 350 28.24 23.56 -2.43
C PRO A 350 27.18 24.54 -2.94
N PHE A 351 25.92 24.37 -2.51
CA PHE A 351 24.87 25.35 -2.81
C PHE A 351 25.15 26.68 -2.13
N LYS A 352 25.05 27.79 -2.88
CA LYS A 352 25.28 29.15 -2.37
C LYS A 352 24.24 29.57 -1.33
N ARG A 353 22.99 29.16 -1.51
CA ARG A 353 21.91 29.47 -0.58
C ARG A 353 21.94 28.49 0.60
N GLU A 354 22.14 29.01 1.81
CA GLU A 354 22.32 28.23 3.03
C GLU A 354 21.10 27.33 3.34
N SER A 355 19.88 27.83 3.09
CA SER A 355 18.67 27.07 3.30
C SER A 355 18.61 25.81 2.43
N ILE A 356 19.00 25.92 1.14
CA ILE A 356 19.08 24.76 0.23
C ILE A 356 20.16 23.79 0.71
N ALA A 357 21.32 24.32 1.10
CA ALA A 357 22.45 23.51 1.57
C ALA A 357 22.15 22.74 2.86
N LYS A 358 21.37 23.31 3.79
CA LYS A 358 20.97 22.65 5.03
C LYS A 358 19.77 21.71 4.86
N PHE A 359 18.79 22.09 4.03
CA PHE A 359 17.57 21.31 3.86
C PHE A 359 17.82 19.90 3.29
N ARG A 360 18.81 19.74 2.41
CA ARG A 360 19.19 18.42 1.87
C ARG A 360 19.57 17.42 2.96
N TRP A 361 20.18 17.88 4.08
CA TRP A 361 20.56 17.01 5.19
C TRP A 361 19.36 16.55 6.02
N ILE A 362 18.33 17.42 6.13
CA ILE A 362 17.04 17.01 6.73
C ILE A 362 16.43 15.89 5.90
N VAL A 363 16.32 16.10 4.58
CA VAL A 363 15.76 15.10 3.66
C VAL A 363 16.56 13.80 3.72
N LEU A 364 17.89 13.88 3.72
CA LEU A 364 18.76 12.70 3.79
C LEU A 364 18.55 11.93 5.10
N LEU A 365 18.52 12.60 6.25
CA LEU A 365 18.36 11.93 7.54
C LEU A 365 16.99 11.27 7.66
N MET A 366 15.93 11.96 7.23
CA MET A 366 14.58 11.38 7.16
C MET A 366 14.54 10.16 6.22
N TRP A 367 15.23 10.22 5.08
CA TRP A 367 15.30 9.13 4.13
C TRP A 367 16.08 7.92 4.67
N ILE A 368 17.24 8.14 5.30
CA ILE A 368 18.04 7.08 5.92
C ILE A 368 17.22 6.34 6.98
N MET A 369 16.57 7.10 7.87
CA MET A 369 15.73 6.50 8.92
C MET A 369 14.53 5.76 8.34
N GLY A 370 13.86 6.31 7.32
CA GLY A 370 12.78 5.62 6.61
C GLY A 370 13.25 4.32 5.93
N THR A 371 14.42 4.35 5.28
CA THR A 371 15.04 3.16 4.66
C THR A 371 15.37 2.09 5.70
N LEU A 372 15.87 2.49 6.87
CA LEU A 372 16.13 1.59 7.99
C LEU A 372 14.82 0.96 8.50
N GLY A 373 13.76 1.75 8.66
CA GLY A 373 12.44 1.24 9.07
C GLY A 373 11.90 0.21 8.08
N MET A 374 11.94 0.51 6.78
CA MET A 374 11.55 -0.44 5.72
C MET A 374 12.40 -1.71 5.73
N ALA A 375 13.70 -1.61 6.02
CA ALA A 375 14.59 -2.76 6.09
C ALA A 375 14.27 -3.67 7.28
N ILE A 376 13.87 -3.09 8.41
CA ILE A 376 13.53 -3.82 9.64
C ILE A 376 12.17 -4.51 9.51
N PHE A 377 11.15 -3.81 8.99
CA PHE A 377 9.78 -4.35 8.90
C PHE A 377 9.54 -5.18 7.64
N GLY A 378 10.48 -5.19 6.72
CA GLY A 378 10.40 -5.94 5.47
C GLY A 378 9.73 -5.14 4.34
N LEU A 379 10.27 -5.34 3.15
CA LEU A 379 9.78 -4.81 1.90
C LEU A 379 9.70 -5.98 0.91
N SER A 380 8.56 -6.17 0.28
CA SER A 380 8.41 -7.19 -0.76
C SER A 380 9.16 -6.80 -2.04
N ASP A 381 9.27 -7.73 -2.98
CA ASP A 381 9.89 -7.46 -4.28
C ASP A 381 9.01 -6.61 -5.22
N SER A 382 7.81 -6.24 -4.76
CA SER A 382 6.89 -5.40 -5.52
C SER A 382 7.19 -3.91 -5.30
N ASN A 383 7.30 -3.14 -6.40
CA ASN A 383 7.38 -1.68 -6.31
C ASN A 383 6.09 -1.02 -5.75
N LEU A 384 4.98 -1.77 -5.68
CA LEU A 384 3.69 -1.35 -5.12
C LEU A 384 3.49 -1.89 -3.69
N ASP A 385 4.57 -2.15 -2.97
CA ASP A 385 4.51 -2.61 -1.59
C ASP A 385 3.89 -1.55 -0.67
N PRO A 386 3.01 -1.94 0.27
CA PRO A 386 2.45 -1.04 1.27
C PRO A 386 3.50 -0.32 2.12
N ASN A 387 4.63 -0.98 2.40
CA ASN A 387 5.73 -0.43 3.20
C ASN A 387 6.68 0.47 2.39
N GLN A 388 6.46 0.62 1.07
CA GLN A 388 7.32 1.43 0.20
C GLN A 388 7.13 2.93 0.48
N LEU A 389 8.13 3.56 1.11
CA LEU A 389 8.14 4.97 1.49
C LEU A 389 9.04 5.84 0.59
N HIS A 390 9.84 5.25 -0.30
CA HIS A 390 10.73 6.03 -1.17
C HIS A 390 9.98 6.99 -2.08
N ILE A 391 8.76 6.63 -2.50
CA ILE A 391 7.91 7.46 -3.36
C ILE A 391 7.61 8.84 -2.74
N LEU A 392 7.60 8.94 -1.41
CA LEU A 392 7.36 10.19 -0.68
C LEU A 392 8.50 11.19 -0.92
N PHE A 393 9.72 10.70 -1.04
CA PHE A 393 10.93 11.50 -1.24
C PHE A 393 11.17 11.85 -2.70
N SER A 394 10.49 11.14 -3.63
CA SER A 394 10.70 11.30 -5.07
C SER A 394 10.62 12.76 -5.54
N PRO A 395 9.62 13.59 -5.18
CA PRO A 395 9.53 14.96 -5.68
C PRO A 395 10.70 15.84 -5.24
N ILE A 396 11.05 15.80 -3.96
CA ILE A 396 12.13 16.65 -3.44
C ILE A 396 13.51 16.20 -3.92
N MET A 397 13.75 14.89 -4.02
CA MET A 397 14.99 14.36 -4.59
C MET A 397 15.10 14.69 -6.08
N THR A 398 13.99 14.61 -6.83
CA THR A 398 13.92 15.05 -8.23
C THR A 398 14.30 16.52 -8.37
N ALA A 399 13.80 17.39 -7.50
CA ALA A 399 14.11 18.82 -7.55
C ALA A 399 15.60 19.11 -7.32
N TYR A 400 16.22 18.44 -6.35
CA TYR A 400 17.67 18.53 -6.13
C TYR A 400 18.48 17.99 -7.32
N GLY A 401 18.04 16.85 -7.89
CA GLY A 401 18.65 16.26 -9.06
C GLY A 401 18.57 17.17 -10.29
N LEU A 402 17.40 17.79 -10.53
CA LEU A 402 17.22 18.78 -11.61
C LEU A 402 18.08 20.02 -11.39
N ALA A 403 18.17 20.54 -10.16
CA ALA A 403 19.04 21.66 -9.82
C ALA A 403 20.51 21.32 -10.12
N PHE A 404 20.94 20.12 -9.73
CA PHE A 404 22.30 19.65 -10.00
C PHE A 404 22.58 19.51 -11.51
N VAL A 405 21.68 18.87 -12.25
CA VAL A 405 21.78 18.75 -13.72
C VAL A 405 21.81 20.13 -14.39
N SER A 406 20.98 21.07 -13.93
CA SER A 406 20.95 22.44 -14.45
C SER A 406 22.29 23.16 -14.25
N ILE A 407 22.97 22.95 -13.11
CA ILE A 407 24.30 23.49 -12.83
C ILE A 407 25.36 22.87 -13.77
N LEU A 408 25.29 21.54 -13.96
CA LEU A 408 26.21 20.86 -14.88
C LEU A 408 25.97 21.31 -16.33
N TRP A 409 24.71 21.40 -16.75
CA TRP A 409 24.34 21.83 -18.10
C TRP A 409 24.84 23.24 -18.40
N ALA A 410 24.77 24.15 -17.43
CA ALA A 410 25.25 25.51 -17.60
C ALA A 410 26.80 25.62 -17.81
N ARG A 411 27.54 24.55 -17.52
CA ARG A 411 29.00 24.47 -17.74
C ARG A 411 29.38 23.90 -19.10
N ILE A 412 28.41 23.36 -19.83
CA ILE A 412 28.64 22.78 -21.16
C ILE A 412 28.53 23.92 -22.19
N GLU A 413 29.61 24.22 -22.88
CA GLU A 413 29.65 25.17 -24.01
C GLU A 413 29.14 24.46 -25.27
N LEU A 414 27.82 24.45 -25.49
CA LEU A 414 27.24 23.91 -26.72
C LEU A 414 27.07 25.04 -27.76
N PRO A 415 27.43 24.81 -29.02
CA PRO A 415 27.16 25.75 -30.12
C PRO A 415 25.68 25.68 -30.54
N ALA A 416 24.76 25.79 -29.60
CA ALA A 416 23.33 25.62 -29.83
C ALA A 416 22.55 26.90 -29.56
N GLY A 417 21.41 27.07 -30.23
CA GLY A 417 20.55 28.24 -30.06
C GLY A 417 20.07 28.44 -28.63
N GLY A 418 19.80 29.67 -28.22
CA GLY A 418 19.52 30.04 -26.83
C GLY A 418 18.39 29.30 -26.14
N ALA A 419 17.37 28.79 -26.88
CA ALA A 419 16.28 27.96 -26.29
C ALA A 419 16.75 26.56 -25.89
N ILE A 420 17.58 25.91 -26.71
CA ILE A 420 18.14 24.57 -26.42
C ILE A 420 19.09 24.66 -25.22
N MET A 421 19.91 25.68 -25.16
CA MET A 421 20.81 25.91 -24.03
C MET A 421 20.04 26.12 -22.72
N ARG A 422 18.87 26.75 -22.79
CA ARG A 422 18.08 27.09 -21.60
C ARG A 422 17.21 25.96 -21.09
N TYR A 423 16.65 25.11 -21.95
CA TYR A 423 15.61 24.13 -21.62
C TYR A 423 15.93 22.70 -22.06
N GLY A 424 16.96 22.46 -22.85
CA GLY A 424 17.25 21.14 -23.45
C GLY A 424 17.41 20.03 -22.41
N HIS A 425 18.08 20.30 -21.30
CA HIS A 425 18.27 19.32 -20.23
C HIS A 425 16.93 18.90 -19.57
N PHE A 426 15.98 19.84 -19.38
CA PHE A 426 14.65 19.49 -18.87
C PHE A 426 13.89 18.60 -19.86
N ALA A 427 13.95 18.93 -21.17
CA ALA A 427 13.27 18.12 -22.19
C ALA A 427 13.83 16.69 -22.25
N ILE A 428 15.16 16.53 -22.20
CA ILE A 428 15.80 15.21 -22.18
C ILE A 428 15.37 14.41 -20.95
N VAL A 429 15.45 15.02 -19.77
CA VAL A 429 15.08 14.37 -18.51
C VAL A 429 13.61 13.95 -18.52
N ILE A 430 12.70 14.83 -18.96
CA ILE A 430 11.26 14.54 -19.04
C ILE A 430 11.01 13.39 -20.01
N LEU A 431 11.59 13.42 -21.21
CA LEU A 431 11.39 12.39 -22.22
C LEU A 431 11.87 11.01 -21.75
N VAL A 432 13.07 10.95 -21.16
CA VAL A 432 13.62 9.68 -20.65
C VAL A 432 12.81 9.15 -19.48
N SER A 433 12.44 10.01 -18.52
CA SER A 433 11.65 9.61 -17.36
C SER A 433 10.21 9.23 -17.70
N ALA A 434 9.65 9.74 -18.79
CA ALA A 434 8.34 9.35 -19.30
C ALA A 434 8.35 7.97 -20.01
N GLY A 435 9.52 7.39 -20.25
CA GLY A 435 9.68 6.11 -20.97
C GLY A 435 8.75 5.00 -20.48
N PRO A 436 8.71 4.66 -19.17
CA PRO A 436 7.80 3.65 -18.65
C PRO A 436 6.33 3.93 -18.98
N LEU A 437 5.87 5.16 -18.83
CA LEU A 437 4.50 5.58 -19.16
C LEU A 437 4.21 5.45 -20.66
N ILE A 438 5.13 5.90 -21.51
CA ILE A 438 5.02 5.82 -22.97
C ILE A 438 4.89 4.37 -23.44
N LEU A 439 5.52 3.42 -22.76
CA LEU A 439 5.40 1.98 -23.05
C LEU A 439 4.12 1.37 -22.47
N THR A 440 3.68 1.81 -21.31
CA THR A 440 2.50 1.29 -20.61
C THR A 440 1.20 1.66 -21.32
N ILE A 441 1.04 2.93 -21.73
CA ILE A 441 -0.22 3.42 -22.32
C ILE A 441 -0.62 2.63 -23.59
N PRO A 442 0.21 2.45 -24.63
CA PRO A 442 -0.18 1.69 -25.80
C PRO A 442 -0.50 0.22 -25.48
N ARG A 443 0.32 -0.41 -24.63
CA ARG A 443 0.15 -1.81 -24.23
C ARG A 443 -1.20 -2.06 -23.55
N GLU A 444 -1.52 -1.26 -22.53
CA GLU A 444 -2.77 -1.39 -21.79
C GLU A 444 -3.97 -0.98 -22.67
N THR A 445 -3.83 0.04 -23.52
CA THR A 445 -4.87 0.45 -24.45
C THR A 445 -5.19 -0.67 -25.47
N ILE A 446 -4.18 -1.28 -26.08
CA ILE A 446 -4.37 -2.40 -27.01
C ILE A 446 -5.01 -3.58 -26.26
N SER A 447 -4.51 -3.91 -25.07
CA SER A 447 -5.10 -4.96 -24.23
C SER A 447 -6.58 -4.69 -23.94
N ALA A 448 -6.93 -3.47 -23.51
CA ALA A 448 -8.31 -3.09 -23.21
C ALA A 448 -9.23 -3.10 -24.45
N LEU A 449 -8.69 -2.84 -25.66
CA LEU A 449 -9.45 -2.83 -26.89
C LEU A 449 -9.62 -4.22 -27.52
N THR A 450 -8.64 -5.11 -27.34
CA THR A 450 -8.61 -6.43 -27.99
C THR A 450 -9.19 -7.54 -27.13
N THR A 451 -9.17 -7.40 -25.80
CA THR A 451 -9.71 -8.42 -24.90
C THR A 451 -11.24 -8.39 -24.95
N LYS A 452 -11.87 -9.54 -25.24
CA LYS A 452 -13.34 -9.69 -25.23
C LYS A 452 -13.97 -9.39 -23.87
N ASP A 453 -13.18 -9.39 -22.83
CA ASP A 453 -13.54 -9.19 -21.43
C ASP A 453 -13.36 -7.73 -20.97
N ARG A 454 -13.75 -6.76 -21.81
CA ARG A 454 -13.79 -5.35 -21.42
C ARG A 454 -14.58 -5.18 -20.12
N GLY A 455 -13.94 -4.64 -19.11
CA GLY A 455 -14.57 -4.34 -17.82
C GLY A 455 -14.63 -5.51 -16.83
N LYS A 456 -14.15 -6.70 -17.17
CA LYS A 456 -13.89 -7.71 -16.14
C LYS A 456 -12.75 -7.22 -15.27
N ALA A 457 -13.01 -7.10 -13.98
CA ALA A 457 -11.97 -6.97 -12.98
C ALA A 457 -11.19 -8.29 -12.94
N VAL A 458 -10.27 -8.44 -13.88
CA VAL A 458 -9.27 -9.52 -13.85
C VAL A 458 -8.13 -9.00 -13.01
N TRP A 459 -8.40 -8.82 -11.74
CA TRP A 459 -7.29 -8.69 -10.84
C TRP A 459 -6.80 -10.11 -10.50
N PRO A 460 -5.52 -10.36 -10.66
CA PRO A 460 -5.03 -11.53 -10.00
C PRO A 460 -5.18 -11.27 -8.52
N PRO A 461 -5.82 -12.07 -7.80
CA PRO A 461 -6.27 -13.41 -8.10
C PRO A 461 -7.76 -13.60 -7.92
N TYR A 462 -8.53 -12.56 -7.87
CA TYR A 462 -9.95 -12.67 -7.59
C TYR A 462 -10.78 -11.88 -8.61
N TRP A 463 -11.96 -12.41 -8.86
CA TRP A 463 -12.98 -11.75 -9.63
C TRP A 463 -14.03 -11.20 -8.67
N PRO A 464 -14.19 -9.88 -8.53
CA PRO A 464 -15.14 -9.29 -7.60
C PRO A 464 -16.56 -9.80 -7.75
N ASP A 465 -17.01 -10.10 -8.98
CA ASP A 465 -18.31 -10.66 -9.29
C ASP A 465 -18.55 -12.02 -8.62
N VAL A 466 -17.57 -12.91 -8.60
CA VAL A 466 -17.66 -14.23 -7.95
C VAL A 466 -17.91 -14.09 -6.45
N PHE A 467 -17.24 -13.17 -5.80
CA PHE A 467 -17.42 -12.95 -4.37
C PHE A 467 -18.69 -12.15 -4.06
N SER A 468 -18.97 -11.10 -4.81
CA SER A 468 -20.09 -10.19 -4.58
C SER A 468 -21.44 -10.80 -4.90
N ASP A 469 -21.53 -11.68 -5.90
CA ASP A 469 -22.77 -12.34 -6.28
C ASP A 469 -22.84 -13.76 -5.71
N THR A 470 -21.97 -14.67 -6.17
CA THR A 470 -22.07 -16.07 -5.82
C THR A 470 -21.85 -16.34 -4.35
N LEU A 471 -20.73 -15.89 -3.79
CA LEU A 471 -20.37 -16.21 -2.41
C LEU A 471 -21.27 -15.45 -1.41
N HIS A 472 -21.59 -14.20 -1.70
CA HIS A 472 -22.50 -13.40 -0.89
C HIS A 472 -23.88 -14.04 -0.78
N ASN A 473 -24.49 -14.40 -1.92
CA ASN A 473 -25.83 -14.97 -1.97
C ASN A 473 -25.90 -16.42 -1.44
N ALA A 474 -24.79 -17.14 -1.48
CA ALA A 474 -24.71 -18.53 -1.01
C ALA A 474 -24.43 -18.67 0.48
N THR A 475 -24.17 -17.59 1.18
CA THR A 475 -23.79 -17.60 2.60
C THR A 475 -24.62 -16.62 3.40
N ASP A 476 -24.97 -17.03 4.64
CA ASP A 476 -25.73 -16.19 5.57
C ASP A 476 -24.89 -15.00 6.06
N ASP A 477 -25.55 -13.91 6.50
CA ASP A 477 -24.86 -12.69 6.95
C ASP A 477 -23.93 -12.92 8.15
N ASN A 478 -24.30 -13.85 9.04
CA ASN A 478 -23.53 -14.26 10.22
C ASN A 478 -22.56 -15.42 9.93
N ALA A 479 -22.28 -15.70 8.66
CA ALA A 479 -21.37 -16.78 8.31
C ALA A 479 -19.92 -16.31 8.28
N ILE A 480 -19.04 -17.13 8.84
CA ILE A 480 -17.59 -16.99 8.73
C ILE A 480 -17.07 -17.87 7.61
N ILE A 481 -16.14 -17.33 6.85
CA ILE A 481 -15.47 -18.04 5.77
C ILE A 481 -13.96 -18.03 6.03
N PHE A 482 -13.34 -19.19 6.08
CA PHE A 482 -11.89 -19.28 6.05
C PHE A 482 -11.39 -19.11 4.61
N SER A 483 -10.39 -18.27 4.39
CA SER A 483 -9.86 -18.05 3.04
C SER A 483 -8.36 -17.77 3.05
N ASP A 484 -7.70 -18.13 1.95
CA ASP A 484 -6.35 -17.67 1.62
C ASP A 484 -6.33 -16.18 1.22
N GLN A 485 -7.50 -15.61 0.87
CA GLN A 485 -7.71 -14.22 0.47
C GLN A 485 -8.85 -13.58 1.30
N PRO A 486 -8.70 -13.45 2.64
CA PRO A 486 -9.79 -12.98 3.50
C PRO A 486 -10.26 -11.57 3.16
N TRP A 487 -9.37 -10.71 2.65
CA TRP A 487 -9.71 -9.35 2.21
C TRP A 487 -10.68 -9.34 1.03
N ALA A 488 -10.54 -10.28 0.09
CA ALA A 488 -11.46 -10.38 -1.05
C ALA A 488 -12.86 -10.80 -0.60
N VAL A 489 -12.93 -11.77 0.32
CA VAL A 489 -14.20 -12.22 0.94
C VAL A 489 -14.83 -11.07 1.72
N ALA A 490 -14.06 -10.41 2.58
CA ALA A 490 -14.56 -9.34 3.43
C ALA A 490 -15.04 -8.11 2.64
N TRP A 491 -14.35 -7.73 1.57
CA TRP A 491 -14.69 -6.55 0.78
C TRP A 491 -15.79 -6.80 -0.25
N TYR A 492 -15.67 -7.87 -1.05
CA TYR A 492 -16.61 -8.11 -2.15
C TYR A 492 -17.82 -8.95 -1.73
N ALA A 493 -17.65 -9.98 -0.91
CA ALA A 493 -18.77 -10.78 -0.40
C ALA A 493 -19.41 -10.22 0.86
N ASP A 494 -18.79 -9.22 1.49
CA ASP A 494 -19.26 -8.60 2.73
C ASP A 494 -19.47 -9.62 3.88
N ARG A 495 -18.62 -10.63 3.96
CA ARG A 495 -18.64 -11.67 5.00
C ARG A 495 -17.40 -11.58 5.89
N THR A 496 -17.54 -11.92 7.16
CA THR A 496 -16.38 -12.06 8.05
C THR A 496 -15.53 -13.22 7.58
N SER A 497 -14.23 -12.96 7.39
CA SER A 497 -13.31 -13.96 6.89
C SER A 497 -12.08 -14.09 7.77
N ILE A 498 -11.77 -15.32 8.14
CA ILE A 498 -10.56 -15.65 8.89
C ILE A 498 -9.48 -16.06 7.90
N TRP A 499 -8.29 -15.46 8.03
CA TRP A 499 -7.16 -15.86 7.22
C TRP A 499 -6.80 -17.31 7.52
N LEU A 500 -6.87 -18.17 6.51
CA LEU A 500 -6.69 -19.61 6.64
C LEU A 500 -5.38 -19.90 7.40
N PRO A 501 -5.44 -20.52 8.58
CA PRO A 501 -4.26 -20.78 9.39
C PRO A 501 -3.35 -21.82 8.72
N ARG A 502 -2.16 -22.00 9.25
CA ARG A 502 -1.17 -22.94 8.70
C ARG A 502 -1.37 -24.36 9.17
N LYS A 503 -1.90 -24.53 10.40
CA LYS A 503 -2.06 -25.83 11.07
C LYS A 503 -3.55 -26.14 11.22
N VAL A 504 -3.89 -27.44 11.14
CA VAL A 504 -5.25 -27.92 11.35
C VAL A 504 -5.73 -27.67 12.79
N ALA A 505 -4.83 -27.78 13.77
CA ALA A 505 -5.17 -27.51 15.16
C ALA A 505 -5.61 -26.05 15.38
N GLU A 506 -4.92 -25.10 14.75
CA GLU A 506 -5.27 -23.68 14.79
C GLU A 506 -6.61 -23.40 14.10
N PHE A 507 -6.91 -24.11 13.02
CA PHE A 507 -8.22 -24.03 12.36
C PHE A 507 -9.34 -24.49 13.28
N THR A 508 -9.17 -25.63 13.95
CA THR A 508 -10.18 -26.17 14.88
C THR A 508 -10.42 -25.20 16.04
N GLU A 509 -9.36 -24.63 16.59
CA GLU A 509 -9.47 -23.62 17.66
C GLU A 509 -10.25 -22.37 17.21
N LEU A 510 -9.99 -21.89 16.00
CA LEU A 510 -10.68 -20.73 15.43
C LEU A 510 -12.13 -21.07 15.03
N GLU A 511 -12.40 -22.30 14.58
CA GLU A 511 -13.75 -22.81 14.34
C GLU A 511 -14.57 -22.88 15.63
N GLU A 512 -13.99 -23.41 16.71
CA GLU A 512 -14.62 -23.45 18.03
C GLU A 512 -14.90 -22.04 18.57
N LEU A 513 -13.97 -21.11 18.38
CA LEU A 513 -14.16 -19.70 18.74
C LEU A 513 -15.32 -19.06 17.94
N ALA A 514 -15.45 -19.36 16.65
CA ALA A 514 -16.55 -18.87 15.84
C ALA A 514 -17.90 -19.40 16.33
N VAL A 515 -17.98 -20.69 16.65
CA VAL A 515 -19.18 -21.30 17.21
C VAL A 515 -19.50 -20.71 18.58
N GLY A 516 -18.51 -20.45 19.44
CA GLY A 516 -18.67 -19.77 20.72
C GLY A 516 -19.21 -18.33 20.60
N ASN A 517 -18.98 -17.68 19.47
CA ASN A 517 -19.54 -16.35 19.11
C ASN A 517 -20.90 -16.45 18.38
N GLU A 518 -21.58 -17.59 18.42
CA GLU A 518 -22.86 -17.84 17.74
C GLU A 518 -22.79 -17.67 16.21
N LEU A 519 -21.59 -17.83 15.62
CA LEU A 519 -21.35 -17.70 14.18
C LEU A 519 -21.28 -19.08 13.52
N SER A 520 -21.86 -19.18 12.33
CA SER A 520 -21.76 -20.40 11.52
C SER A 520 -20.54 -20.35 10.61
N VAL A 521 -19.75 -21.43 10.58
CA VAL A 521 -18.68 -21.56 9.59
C VAL A 521 -19.28 -22.12 8.30
N ALA A 522 -19.33 -21.28 7.25
CA ALA A 522 -19.86 -21.66 5.94
C ALA A 522 -18.91 -22.60 5.18
N GLY A 523 -17.59 -22.38 5.31
CA GLY A 523 -16.62 -23.21 4.63
C GLY A 523 -15.26 -22.56 4.44
N ILE A 524 -14.49 -23.13 3.47
CA ILE A 524 -13.14 -22.72 3.16
C ILE A 524 -13.08 -22.31 1.69
N VAL A 525 -12.67 -21.07 1.39
CA VAL A 525 -12.43 -20.57 0.04
C VAL A 525 -10.93 -20.59 -0.24
N ILE A 526 -10.54 -21.23 -1.33
CA ILE A 526 -9.16 -21.28 -1.81
C ILE A 526 -9.10 -20.73 -3.24
N THR A 527 -8.21 -19.78 -3.47
CA THR A 527 -8.07 -19.06 -4.73
C THR A 527 -6.80 -19.48 -5.49
N PRO A 528 -6.68 -19.13 -6.78
CA PRO A 528 -5.46 -19.36 -7.55
C PRO A 528 -4.21 -18.67 -7.01
N MET A 529 -4.35 -17.70 -6.10
CA MET A 529 -3.23 -16.98 -5.47
C MET A 529 -2.31 -17.93 -4.71
N SER A 530 -2.90 -18.83 -3.96
CA SER A 530 -2.17 -19.86 -3.24
C SER A 530 -1.27 -20.73 -4.13
N PHE A 531 -1.57 -20.81 -5.43
CA PHE A 531 -0.71 -21.51 -6.39
C PHE A 531 0.41 -20.62 -6.94
N LYS A 532 0.20 -19.31 -7.05
CA LYS A 532 1.17 -18.38 -7.65
C LYS A 532 2.26 -17.94 -6.67
N GLU A 533 1.89 -17.69 -5.44
CA GLU A 533 2.80 -17.11 -4.45
C GLU A 533 3.58 -18.15 -3.65
N ASN A 534 3.43 -19.44 -3.98
CA ASN A 534 4.03 -20.54 -3.20
C ASN A 534 3.72 -20.43 -1.69
N ILE A 535 2.61 -19.77 -1.31
CA ILE A 535 2.22 -19.62 0.09
C ILE A 535 2.17 -21.00 0.77
N PHE A 536 1.75 -22.03 0.01
CA PHE A 536 1.68 -23.40 0.47
C PHE A 536 2.79 -24.32 -0.10
N PHE A 537 3.46 -23.90 -1.16
CA PHE A 537 4.51 -24.65 -1.86
C PHE A 537 5.92 -24.07 -1.70
N SER A 538 6.14 -23.17 -0.78
CA SER A 538 7.50 -22.86 -0.39
C SER A 538 8.24 -24.17 -0.11
N PRO A 539 9.47 -24.41 -0.65
CA PRO A 539 10.16 -25.67 -0.49
C PRO A 539 10.15 -26.02 0.99
N ILE A 540 9.47 -27.09 1.32
CA ILE A 540 9.17 -27.54 2.66
C ILE A 540 10.51 -27.77 3.35
N PRO A 541 10.99 -26.88 4.22
CA PRO A 541 11.97 -27.30 5.19
C PRO A 541 11.25 -28.34 6.04
N VAL A 542 11.82 -29.51 6.14
CA VAL A 542 11.33 -30.60 6.97
C VAL A 542 11.00 -30.00 8.34
N GLY A 543 9.70 -29.85 8.67
CA GLY A 543 9.23 -29.30 9.95
C GLY A 543 8.19 -28.17 9.92
N TYR A 544 8.03 -27.44 8.80
CA TYR A 544 7.07 -26.32 8.69
C TYR A 544 6.12 -26.51 7.52
N SER A 545 5.40 -27.64 7.49
CA SER A 545 4.46 -27.92 6.41
C SER A 545 3.16 -27.14 6.61
N GLU A 546 2.74 -26.42 5.58
CA GLU A 546 1.38 -25.92 5.43
C GLU A 546 0.43 -27.10 5.34
N GLU A 547 -0.29 -27.39 6.42
CA GLU A 547 -1.13 -28.58 6.52
C GLU A 547 -2.31 -28.56 5.56
N PHE A 548 -2.69 -27.38 5.07
CA PHE A 548 -3.78 -27.17 4.09
C PHE A 548 -3.34 -27.33 2.62
N ALA A 549 -2.04 -27.54 2.34
CA ALA A 549 -1.55 -27.71 0.98
C ALA A 549 -2.29 -28.80 0.18
N PRO A 550 -2.73 -29.94 0.76
CA PRO A 550 -3.50 -30.94 0.01
C PRO A 550 -4.84 -30.44 -0.55
N LEU A 551 -5.52 -29.49 0.12
CA LEU A 551 -6.80 -28.94 -0.40
C LEU A 551 -6.61 -28.21 -1.73
N MET A 552 -5.45 -27.62 -1.95
CA MET A 552 -5.11 -26.91 -3.16
C MET A 552 -4.92 -27.84 -4.35
N LEU A 553 -4.44 -29.05 -4.09
CA LEU A 553 -4.27 -30.09 -5.09
C LEU A 553 -5.56 -30.89 -5.30
N ASP A 554 -6.38 -31.03 -4.26
CA ASP A 554 -7.61 -31.79 -4.28
C ASP A 554 -8.66 -31.13 -5.20
N GLY A 555 -8.83 -29.80 -5.14
CA GLY A 555 -9.77 -29.08 -5.99
C GLY A 555 -9.49 -29.29 -7.49
N PRO A 556 -8.28 -28.96 -8.01
CA PRO A 556 -7.91 -29.23 -9.38
C PRO A 556 -7.93 -30.71 -9.75
N ALA A 557 -7.54 -31.61 -8.84
CA ALA A 557 -7.57 -33.04 -9.08
C ALA A 557 -9.01 -33.56 -9.24
N ARG A 558 -9.92 -33.13 -8.39
CA ARG A 558 -11.36 -33.45 -8.52
C ARG A 558 -11.96 -32.89 -9.79
N GLU A 559 -11.59 -31.67 -10.18
CA GLU A 559 -12.03 -31.08 -11.46
C GLU A 559 -11.53 -31.91 -12.66
N VAL A 560 -10.26 -32.29 -12.66
CA VAL A 560 -9.69 -33.14 -13.71
C VAL A 560 -10.36 -34.52 -13.74
N LEU A 561 -10.61 -35.13 -12.58
CA LEU A 561 -11.29 -36.42 -12.48
C LEU A 561 -12.77 -36.35 -12.92
N THR A 562 -13.44 -35.24 -12.65
CA THR A 562 -14.83 -35.02 -13.10
C THR A 562 -14.93 -34.71 -14.59
N ARG A 563 -13.96 -34.01 -15.17
CA ARG A 563 -13.88 -33.75 -16.63
C ARG A 563 -13.28 -34.90 -17.41
N SER A 564 -12.38 -35.67 -16.80
CA SER A 564 -11.71 -36.81 -17.41
C SER A 564 -12.45 -38.12 -17.13
N LYS A 565 -13.50 -38.40 -17.85
CA LYS A 565 -13.90 -39.82 -18.13
C LYS A 565 -12.93 -40.51 -19.08
N THR A 566 -11.84 -39.89 -19.48
CA THR A 566 -10.86 -40.46 -20.44
C THR A 566 -9.42 -40.11 -20.00
N ASN A 567 -8.70 -41.16 -19.63
CA ASN A 567 -7.23 -41.37 -19.64
C ASN A 567 -6.29 -40.48 -18.80
N SER A 568 -5.88 -41.04 -17.68
CA SER A 568 -4.53 -41.50 -17.25
C SER A 568 -3.32 -40.60 -17.38
N GLN A 569 -2.57 -40.63 -16.30
CA GLN A 569 -1.13 -40.39 -16.14
C GLN A 569 -0.63 -38.96 -16.35
N SER A 570 -0.50 -38.24 -15.24
CA SER A 570 0.61 -37.31 -15.08
C SER A 570 0.85 -36.99 -13.59
N GLY A 571 2.08 -37.25 -13.18
CA GLY A 571 2.74 -36.52 -12.11
C GLY A 571 2.51 -37.02 -10.70
N MET A 572 3.24 -38.06 -10.29
CA MET A 572 3.48 -38.38 -8.89
C MET A 572 4.22 -37.21 -8.21
N VAL A 573 3.49 -36.33 -7.58
CA VAL A 573 4.02 -35.54 -6.45
C VAL A 573 4.25 -36.54 -5.31
N SER A 574 5.36 -36.44 -4.62
CA SER A 574 5.82 -37.42 -3.65
C SER A 574 4.69 -37.83 -2.67
N ALA A 575 4.12 -38.99 -2.92
CA ALA A 575 2.89 -39.49 -2.30
C ALA A 575 3.00 -39.64 -0.75
N GLY A 576 4.22 -39.69 -0.23
CA GLY A 576 4.45 -39.96 1.20
C GLY A 576 4.20 -38.76 2.13
N VAL A 577 4.49 -37.54 1.72
CA VAL A 577 4.28 -36.32 2.53
C VAL A 577 2.82 -35.90 2.46
N LEU A 578 2.24 -35.94 1.26
CA LEU A 578 0.82 -35.64 1.04
C LEU A 578 -0.09 -36.65 1.76
N SER A 579 0.30 -37.91 1.91
CA SER A 579 -0.51 -38.92 2.62
C SER A 579 -0.62 -38.64 4.12
N LYS A 580 0.46 -38.18 4.77
CA LYS A 580 0.43 -37.81 6.20
C LYS A 580 -0.34 -36.51 6.44
N GLN A 581 -0.23 -35.53 5.55
CA GLN A 581 -0.96 -34.26 5.65
C GLN A 581 -2.44 -34.43 5.33
N SER A 582 -2.78 -35.26 4.35
CA SER A 582 -4.18 -35.60 4.06
C SER A 582 -4.87 -36.37 5.19
N GLN A 583 -4.14 -37.12 6.02
CA GLN A 583 -4.72 -37.72 7.22
C GLN A 583 -5.11 -36.69 8.27
N LYS A 584 -4.33 -35.63 8.46
CA LYS A 584 -4.65 -34.55 9.40
C LYS A 584 -5.85 -33.70 8.91
N LEU A 585 -6.00 -33.53 7.59
CA LEU A 585 -7.13 -32.80 7.01
C LEU A 585 -8.43 -33.62 6.93
N ARG A 586 -8.38 -34.92 7.17
CA ARG A 586 -9.54 -35.80 7.06
C ARG A 586 -10.76 -35.33 7.86
N PRO A 587 -10.63 -34.85 9.12
CA PRO A 587 -11.76 -34.32 9.87
C PRO A 587 -12.39 -33.11 9.17
N ILE A 588 -11.56 -32.16 8.70
CA ILE A 588 -12.02 -30.95 7.99
C ILE A 588 -12.72 -31.32 6.67
N MET A 589 -12.12 -32.22 5.88
CA MET A 589 -12.71 -32.68 4.62
C MET A 589 -14.03 -33.44 4.83
N ASN A 590 -14.21 -34.11 5.97
CA ASN A 590 -15.46 -34.74 6.35
C ASN A 590 -16.52 -33.72 6.79
N ASN A 591 -16.12 -32.64 7.44
CA ASN A 591 -17.02 -31.57 7.86
C ASN A 591 -17.43 -30.66 6.67
N TYR A 592 -16.56 -30.53 5.65
CA TYR A 592 -16.78 -29.72 4.45
C TYR A 592 -16.60 -30.57 3.18
N PRO A 593 -17.48 -31.57 2.96
CA PRO A 593 -17.30 -32.57 1.89
C PRO A 593 -17.62 -32.05 0.50
N ALA A 594 -18.45 -31.02 0.40
CA ALA A 594 -18.87 -30.46 -0.87
C ALA A 594 -17.82 -29.48 -1.40
N VAL A 595 -17.42 -29.65 -2.67
CA VAL A 595 -16.49 -28.77 -3.35
C VAL A 595 -17.20 -28.15 -4.55
N SER A 596 -17.24 -26.83 -4.59
CA SER A 596 -17.80 -26.08 -5.71
C SER A 596 -16.68 -25.25 -6.35
N ASP A 597 -16.48 -25.37 -7.66
CA ASP A 597 -15.65 -24.44 -8.43
C ASP A 597 -16.51 -23.23 -8.79
N LEU A 598 -16.17 -22.09 -8.21
CA LEU A 598 -16.93 -20.86 -8.41
C LEU A 598 -16.69 -20.35 -9.85
N PHE A 599 -17.63 -20.64 -10.74
CA PHE A 599 -17.67 -20.22 -12.16
C PHE A 599 -16.49 -20.67 -13.03
N GLY A 600 -15.89 -21.83 -12.76
CA GLY A 600 -14.79 -22.34 -13.57
C GLY A 600 -13.51 -21.49 -13.48
N ASN A 601 -13.42 -20.65 -12.47
CA ASN A 601 -12.29 -19.71 -12.26
C ASN A 601 -11.19 -20.28 -11.37
N ARG A 602 -11.25 -21.58 -11.02
CA ARG A 602 -10.34 -22.26 -10.10
C ARG A 602 -10.37 -21.66 -8.68
N ILE A 603 -11.50 -21.08 -8.29
CA ILE A 603 -11.79 -20.66 -6.92
C ILE A 603 -12.62 -21.78 -6.31
N TYR A 604 -12.05 -22.52 -5.37
CA TYR A 604 -12.68 -23.67 -4.76
C TYR A 604 -13.30 -23.29 -3.43
N PHE A 605 -14.61 -23.57 -3.29
CA PHE A 605 -15.32 -23.41 -2.05
C PHE A 605 -15.65 -24.78 -1.45
N TYR A 606 -15.04 -25.11 -0.34
CA TYR A 606 -15.30 -26.30 0.47
C TYR A 606 -16.36 -25.97 1.50
N SER A 607 -17.53 -26.61 1.42
CA SER A 607 -18.70 -26.32 2.25
C SER A 607 -19.39 -27.58 2.74
N LYS A 608 -20.34 -27.43 3.68
CA LYS A 608 -21.14 -28.55 4.21
C LYS A 608 -22.12 -29.10 3.13
N GLN A 609 -22.66 -28.23 2.27
CA GLN A 609 -23.58 -28.56 1.20
C GLN A 609 -23.14 -27.88 -0.09
N ARG A 610 -23.44 -28.49 -1.25
CA ARG A 610 -23.16 -27.87 -2.54
C ARG A 610 -23.98 -26.59 -2.73
N LEU A 611 -23.34 -25.55 -3.29
CA LEU A 611 -23.99 -24.26 -3.54
C LEU A 611 -25.22 -24.35 -4.47
N TYR A 612 -25.22 -25.31 -5.39
CA TYR A 612 -26.28 -25.49 -6.39
C TYR A 612 -27.41 -26.44 -5.94
N ASP A 613 -27.36 -26.94 -4.73
CA ASP A 613 -28.40 -27.78 -4.15
C ASP A 613 -29.34 -26.98 -3.19
N ARG A 614 -29.20 -25.65 -3.16
CA ARG A 614 -30.05 -24.73 -2.40
C ARG A 614 -31.12 -24.05 -3.23
#